data_71a3dc94e84b2e452fe2b37fd9cf5e8b
#
_entry.id   71a3dc94e84b2e452fe2b37fd9cf5e8b
#
_cell.length_a   1.000
_cell.length_b   1.000
_cell.length_c   1.000
_cell.angle_alpha   90.00
_cell.angle_beta   90.00
_cell.angle_gamma   90.00
#
_symmetry.space_group_name_H-M   'P 1'
#
loop_
_entity.id
_entity.type
_entity.pdbx_description
1 polymer ?
#
loop_
_entity_poly.entity_id
_entity_poly.type
_entity_poly.pdbx_seq_one_letter_code
_entity_poly.pdbx_strand_id
1 'polypeptide(L)'
;AVVTRSGKNVFYTLSLAGDLHNVALKACEELPEAETDKKALQVILDKRKNRTQAYFDEVVCRLGKNYAPGRSWKALAGALLRILNYDVVADLGAGEGFVSQLISPSAKQVIAVDNSPSMVELGQELARKHGLDNLEYRLGDIEAPPIKPGTVDLALLSQALHHAQKPSRALEAAWDILKSGGCLVVLDLLQHGQEEARELYADRWLGFTPAALESMLKEAGYSYAMHTAKENVKACADEECSLVSDVLKE
;
A
#
# COMPACT_ATOMS: atom_id res chain seq x y z
N ALA A 1 -30.08 -26.66 26.56
CA ALA A 1 -29.52 -25.43 25.95
C ALA A 1 -28.67 -24.71 26.99
N VAL A 2 -27.52 -24.20 26.56
CA VAL A 2 -26.70 -23.32 27.37
C VAL A 2 -27.09 -21.87 27.06
N VAL A 3 -27.31 -21.09 28.10
CA VAL A 3 -27.68 -19.67 27.98
C VAL A 3 -26.48 -18.82 28.35
N THR A 4 -26.04 -18.00 27.42
CA THR A 4 -24.94 -17.04 27.64
C THR A 4 -25.49 -15.63 27.51
N ARG A 5 -25.13 -14.75 28.44
CA ARG A 5 -25.53 -13.34 28.42
C ARG A 5 -24.29 -12.47 28.11
N SER A 6 -24.44 -11.55 27.17
CA SER A 6 -23.43 -10.54 26.83
C SER A 6 -24.13 -9.20 26.66
N GLY A 7 -23.95 -8.30 27.62
CA GLY A 7 -24.67 -7.03 27.69
C GLY A 7 -26.19 -7.22 27.74
N LYS A 8 -26.91 -6.59 26.80
CA LYS A 8 -28.38 -6.73 26.67
C LYS A 8 -28.82 -7.97 25.87
N ASN A 9 -27.87 -8.74 25.32
CA ASN A 9 -28.16 -9.88 24.47
C ASN A 9 -28.12 -11.18 25.27
N VAL A 10 -29.06 -12.10 24.95
CA VAL A 10 -29.11 -13.45 25.48
C VAL A 10 -28.92 -14.42 24.32
N PHE A 11 -27.92 -15.28 24.44
CA PHE A 11 -27.62 -16.31 23.45
C PHE A 11 -27.99 -17.67 23.98
N TYR A 12 -28.68 -18.43 23.16
CA TYR A 12 -29.06 -19.81 23.46
C TYR A 12 -28.25 -20.74 22.55
N THR A 13 -27.48 -21.62 23.14
CA THR A 13 -26.72 -22.63 22.40
C THR A 13 -27.29 -24.01 22.73
N LEU A 14 -27.63 -24.76 21.67
CA LEU A 14 -28.07 -26.13 21.83
C LEU A 14 -26.82 -27.00 22.14
N SER A 15 -26.85 -27.62 23.34
CA SER A 15 -25.77 -28.51 23.82
C SER A 15 -26.26 -29.96 23.76
N LEU A 16 -26.52 -30.43 22.55
CA LEU A 16 -26.82 -31.85 22.29
C LEU A 16 -25.75 -32.39 21.36
N ALA A 17 -25.26 -33.59 21.60
CA ALA A 17 -24.26 -34.25 20.75
C ALA A 17 -24.89 -35.46 20.02
N GLY A 18 -24.36 -35.74 18.83
CA GLY A 18 -24.73 -36.93 18.06
C GLY A 18 -26.15 -36.96 17.51
N ASP A 19 -26.75 -38.15 17.51
CA ASP A 19 -28.04 -38.41 16.87
C ASP A 19 -29.21 -37.63 17.47
N LEU A 20 -29.15 -37.31 18.78
CA LEU A 20 -30.16 -36.51 19.46
C LEU A 20 -30.22 -35.08 18.95
N HIS A 21 -29.11 -34.53 18.54
CA HIS A 21 -29.06 -33.20 17.92
C HIS A 21 -29.81 -33.18 16.58
N ASN A 22 -29.57 -34.17 15.72
CA ASN A 22 -30.24 -34.31 14.43
C ASN A 22 -31.73 -34.55 14.55
N VAL A 23 -32.15 -35.39 15.51
CA VAL A 23 -33.56 -35.64 15.81
C VAL A 23 -34.27 -34.37 16.29
N ALA A 24 -33.62 -33.60 17.18
CA ALA A 24 -34.18 -32.34 17.69
C ALA A 24 -34.31 -31.29 16.57
N LEU A 25 -33.29 -31.16 15.69
CA LEU A 25 -33.37 -30.25 14.55
C LEU A 25 -34.51 -30.61 13.61
N LYS A 26 -34.64 -31.90 13.27
CA LYS A 26 -35.70 -32.38 12.38
C LYS A 26 -37.08 -32.14 12.96
N ALA A 27 -37.27 -32.42 14.27
CA ALA A 27 -38.51 -32.13 14.97
C ALA A 27 -38.84 -30.63 14.99
N CYS A 28 -37.83 -29.75 15.14
CA CYS A 28 -38.03 -28.30 15.07
C CYS A 28 -38.45 -27.84 13.68
N GLU A 29 -37.96 -28.48 12.62
CA GLU A 29 -38.31 -28.15 11.23
C GLU A 29 -39.75 -28.50 10.86
N GLU A 30 -40.33 -29.47 11.55
CA GLU A 30 -41.73 -29.92 11.38
C GLU A 30 -42.75 -29.07 12.15
N LEU A 31 -42.29 -28.11 12.99
CA LEU A 31 -43.16 -27.20 13.71
C LEU A 31 -43.85 -26.20 12.78
N PRO A 32 -45.14 -25.89 12.93
CA PRO A 32 -45.83 -24.91 12.10
C PRO A 32 -45.19 -23.52 12.16
N GLU A 33 -44.55 -23.17 13.28
CA GLU A 33 -43.88 -21.88 13.50
C GLU A 33 -42.52 -21.80 12.81
N ALA A 34 -41.86 -22.91 12.47
CA ALA A 34 -40.50 -22.95 11.93
C ALA A 34 -40.33 -22.11 10.66
N GLU A 35 -41.30 -22.16 9.75
CA GLU A 35 -41.27 -21.35 8.53
C GLU A 35 -41.42 -19.85 8.82
N THR A 36 -42.22 -19.50 9.82
CA THR A 36 -42.39 -18.10 10.24
C THR A 36 -41.11 -17.58 10.87
N ASP A 37 -40.45 -18.37 11.70
CA ASP A 37 -39.18 -18.04 12.35
C ASP A 37 -38.03 -17.93 11.34
N LYS A 38 -37.96 -18.83 10.36
CA LYS A 38 -36.98 -18.74 9.27
C LYS A 38 -37.16 -17.45 8.49
N LYS A 39 -38.40 -17.07 8.15
CA LYS A 39 -38.67 -15.80 7.46
C LYS A 39 -38.27 -14.59 8.30
N ALA A 40 -38.62 -14.60 9.58
CA ALA A 40 -38.24 -13.53 10.51
C ALA A 40 -36.72 -13.40 10.67
N LEU A 41 -36.02 -14.54 10.77
CA LEU A 41 -34.55 -14.58 10.80
C LEU A 41 -33.95 -14.02 9.51
N GLN A 42 -34.47 -14.42 8.36
CA GLN A 42 -33.97 -13.91 7.05
C GLN A 42 -34.11 -12.39 6.95
N VAL A 43 -35.25 -11.84 7.38
CA VAL A 43 -35.46 -10.36 7.41
C VAL A 43 -34.40 -9.67 8.30
N ILE A 44 -34.03 -10.27 9.43
CA ILE A 44 -33.02 -9.72 10.33
C ILE A 44 -31.62 -9.78 9.67
N LEU A 45 -31.29 -10.91 9.04
CA LEU A 45 -30.03 -11.11 8.33
C LEU A 45 -29.89 -10.15 7.16
N ASP A 46 -30.94 -9.95 6.37
CA ASP A 46 -30.97 -9.03 5.25
C ASP A 46 -30.82 -7.57 5.72
N LYS A 47 -31.49 -7.19 6.80
CA LYS A 47 -31.31 -5.87 7.42
C LYS A 47 -29.86 -5.63 7.88
N ARG A 48 -29.20 -6.62 8.48
CA ARG A 48 -27.80 -6.52 8.89
C ARG A 48 -26.88 -6.40 7.68
N LYS A 49 -27.09 -7.22 6.65
CA LYS A 49 -26.33 -7.17 5.39
C LYS A 49 -26.48 -5.81 4.71
N ASN A 50 -27.71 -5.32 4.54
CA ASN A 50 -28.00 -4.05 3.91
C ASN A 50 -27.40 -2.85 4.71
N ARG A 51 -27.46 -2.90 6.04
CA ARG A 51 -26.83 -1.89 6.89
C ARG A 51 -25.31 -1.86 6.76
N THR A 52 -24.69 -3.02 6.69
CA THR A 52 -23.24 -3.14 6.48
C THR A 52 -22.86 -2.62 5.09
N GLN A 53 -23.62 -3.00 4.08
CA GLN A 53 -23.37 -2.53 2.71
C GLN A 53 -23.56 -1.01 2.59
N ALA A 54 -24.66 -0.46 3.12
CA ALA A 54 -24.92 0.98 3.13
C ALA A 54 -23.82 1.76 3.86
N TYR A 55 -23.28 1.22 4.97
CA TYR A 55 -22.14 1.81 5.65
C TYR A 55 -20.90 1.85 4.76
N PHE A 56 -20.57 0.75 4.08
CA PHE A 56 -19.40 0.71 3.20
C PHE A 56 -19.58 1.59 1.96
N ASP A 57 -20.79 1.65 1.40
CA ASP A 57 -21.10 2.53 0.27
C ASP A 57 -20.96 4.02 0.65
N GLU A 58 -21.33 4.39 1.90
CA GLU A 58 -21.17 5.74 2.41
C GLU A 58 -19.71 6.13 2.66
N VAL A 59 -18.89 5.18 3.12
CA VAL A 59 -17.50 5.47 3.55
C VAL A 59 -16.44 5.09 2.53
N VAL A 60 -16.82 4.53 1.38
CA VAL A 60 -15.88 4.01 0.37
C VAL A 60 -14.83 5.04 -0.03
N CYS A 61 -15.21 6.31 -0.18
CA CYS A 61 -14.31 7.41 -0.53
C CYS A 61 -13.57 8.02 0.70
N ARG A 62 -13.92 7.60 1.92
CA ARG A 62 -13.37 8.15 3.18
C ARG A 62 -12.46 7.17 3.91
N LEU A 63 -12.45 5.89 3.52
CA LEU A 63 -11.67 4.83 4.20
C LEU A 63 -10.17 5.08 4.18
N GLY A 64 -9.66 5.79 3.18
CA GLY A 64 -8.25 6.22 3.10
C GLY A 64 -7.93 7.48 3.91
N LYS A 65 -8.93 8.38 4.08
CA LYS A 65 -8.73 9.69 4.71
C LYS A 65 -9.12 9.73 6.20
N ASN A 66 -10.04 8.87 6.63
CA ASN A 66 -10.53 8.84 8.00
C ASN A 66 -10.06 7.60 8.75
N TYR A 67 -9.39 7.82 9.86
CA TYR A 67 -9.00 6.78 10.80
C TYR A 67 -10.22 6.04 11.34
N ALA A 68 -10.38 4.79 10.95
CA ALA A 68 -11.27 3.86 11.64
C ALA A 68 -10.42 3.01 12.60
N PRO A 69 -10.75 2.95 13.91
CA PRO A 69 -10.01 2.13 14.86
C PRO A 69 -9.86 0.68 14.37
N GLY A 70 -8.63 0.16 14.33
CA GLY A 70 -8.31 -1.18 13.84
C GLY A 70 -8.22 -1.36 12.33
N ARG A 71 -8.39 -0.30 11.52
CA ARG A 71 -8.33 -0.35 10.05
C ARG A 71 -7.34 0.67 9.48
N SER A 72 -6.26 0.92 10.16
CA SER A 72 -5.24 1.87 9.71
C SER A 72 -4.32 1.22 8.67
N TRP A 73 -4.38 1.69 7.43
CA TRP A 73 -3.39 1.34 6.39
C TRP A 73 -1.97 1.63 6.83
N LYS A 74 -1.78 2.69 7.63
CA LYS A 74 -0.48 3.02 8.21
C LYS A 74 0.02 1.93 9.17
N ALA A 75 -0.87 1.36 10.00
CA ALA A 75 -0.51 0.26 10.88
C ALA A 75 -0.20 -1.03 10.10
N LEU A 76 -0.98 -1.34 9.05
CA LEU A 76 -0.72 -2.47 8.16
C LEU A 76 0.61 -2.28 7.42
N ALA A 77 0.84 -1.12 6.82
CA ALA A 77 2.10 -0.79 6.17
C ALA A 77 3.28 -0.91 7.14
N GLY A 78 3.16 -0.35 8.35
CA GLY A 78 4.18 -0.49 9.39
C GLY A 78 4.43 -1.94 9.85
N ALA A 79 3.39 -2.78 9.87
CA ALA A 79 3.53 -4.20 10.17
C ALA A 79 4.23 -4.96 9.02
N LEU A 80 3.85 -4.70 7.77
CA LEU A 80 4.47 -5.29 6.58
C LEU A 80 5.94 -4.89 6.47
N LEU A 81 6.27 -3.62 6.69
CA LEU A 81 7.65 -3.14 6.67
C LEU A 81 8.52 -3.79 7.75
N ARG A 82 7.95 -4.17 8.90
CA ARG A 82 8.68 -4.90 9.96
C ARG A 82 8.95 -6.37 9.64
N ILE A 83 8.22 -6.94 8.70
CA ILE A 83 8.46 -8.31 8.21
C ILE A 83 9.58 -8.30 7.16
N LEU A 84 9.73 -7.19 6.45
CA LEU A 84 10.79 -6.96 5.48
C LEU A 84 12.06 -6.55 6.24
N ASN A 85 13.18 -7.18 5.91
CA ASN A 85 14.47 -6.88 6.52
C ASN A 85 15.48 -6.67 5.40
N TYR A 86 15.90 -5.42 5.22
CA TYR A 86 16.89 -5.02 4.24
C TYR A 86 18.15 -4.53 4.91
N ASP A 87 19.32 -4.81 4.33
CA ASP A 87 20.57 -4.24 4.81
C ASP A 87 20.69 -2.77 4.38
N VAL A 88 20.63 -2.50 3.10
CA VAL A 88 20.77 -1.15 2.55
C VAL A 88 19.58 -0.82 1.64
N VAL A 89 18.87 0.26 1.96
CA VAL A 89 17.78 0.79 1.17
C VAL A 89 18.18 2.14 0.57
N ALA A 90 17.90 2.36 -0.71
CA ALA A 90 18.01 3.66 -1.36
C ALA A 90 16.60 4.20 -1.68
N ASP A 91 16.31 5.43 -1.24
CA ASP A 91 15.09 6.17 -1.59
C ASP A 91 15.48 7.30 -2.55
N LEU A 92 15.12 7.14 -3.82
CA LEU A 92 15.54 8.01 -4.92
C LEU A 92 14.43 9.03 -5.24
N GLY A 93 14.71 10.30 -5.03
CA GLY A 93 13.72 11.37 -5.03
C GLY A 93 12.95 11.42 -3.72
N ALA A 94 13.67 11.31 -2.62
CA ALA A 94 13.08 11.12 -1.28
C ALA A 94 12.28 12.32 -0.77
N GLY A 95 12.45 13.51 -1.33
CA GLY A 95 11.86 14.73 -0.80
C GLY A 95 12.26 14.97 0.67
N GLU A 96 11.31 15.30 1.51
CA GLU A 96 11.51 15.42 2.96
C GLU A 96 11.68 14.07 3.68
N GLY A 97 11.55 12.95 2.95
CA GLY A 97 11.86 11.59 3.42
C GLY A 97 10.77 10.90 4.21
N PHE A 98 9.53 11.12 3.87
CA PHE A 98 8.41 10.40 4.51
C PHE A 98 8.58 8.88 4.40
N VAL A 99 8.90 8.36 3.21
CA VAL A 99 9.12 6.93 2.96
C VAL A 99 10.41 6.46 3.61
N SER A 100 11.50 7.22 3.47
CA SER A 100 12.79 6.94 4.11
C SER A 100 12.69 6.75 5.62
N GLN A 101 11.98 7.66 6.31
CA GLN A 101 11.76 7.59 7.77
C GLN A 101 10.88 6.40 8.16
N LEU A 102 9.88 6.06 7.33
CA LEU A 102 9.00 4.91 7.57
C LEU A 102 9.75 3.59 7.48
N ILE A 103 10.71 3.46 6.55
CA ILE A 103 11.49 2.23 6.29
C ILE A 103 12.69 2.11 7.25
N SER A 104 13.24 3.22 7.72
CA SER A 104 14.43 3.25 8.56
C SER A 104 14.44 2.22 9.71
N PRO A 105 13.34 1.99 10.47
CA PRO A 105 13.32 0.97 11.52
C PRO A 105 13.48 -0.49 11.04
N SER A 106 13.35 -0.73 9.72
CA SER A 106 13.37 -2.06 9.10
C SER A 106 14.61 -2.28 8.22
N ALA A 107 15.56 -1.35 8.23
CA ALA A 107 16.79 -1.39 7.45
C ALA A 107 18.00 -1.16 8.34
N LYS A 108 19.18 -1.70 7.96
CA LYS A 108 20.43 -1.34 8.63
C LYS A 108 20.90 0.06 8.25
N GLN A 109 20.69 0.43 7.00
CA GLN A 109 20.99 1.76 6.46
C GLN A 109 19.95 2.18 5.43
N VAL A 110 19.53 3.43 5.47
CA VAL A 110 18.71 4.07 4.44
C VAL A 110 19.48 5.25 3.86
N ILE A 111 19.58 5.29 2.55
CA ILE A 111 20.22 6.39 1.80
C ILE A 111 19.12 7.11 1.03
N ALA A 112 18.76 8.30 1.48
CA ALA A 112 17.78 9.17 0.85
C ALA A 112 18.50 10.13 -0.11
N VAL A 113 18.10 10.17 -1.37
CA VAL A 113 18.68 11.04 -2.40
C VAL A 113 17.62 12.00 -2.91
N ASP A 114 17.92 13.28 -2.91
CA ASP A 114 17.08 14.30 -3.53
C ASP A 114 17.93 15.37 -4.20
N ASN A 115 17.43 15.98 -5.29
CA ASN A 115 18.15 17.01 -6.03
C ASN A 115 17.90 18.43 -5.48
N SER A 116 16.99 18.59 -4.53
CA SER A 116 16.69 19.85 -3.85
C SER A 116 17.51 19.99 -2.56
N PRO A 117 18.42 20.98 -2.46
CA PRO A 117 19.16 21.22 -1.22
C PRO A 117 18.23 21.44 0.00
N SER A 118 17.11 22.13 -0.20
CA SER A 118 16.14 22.40 0.87
C SER A 118 15.45 21.13 1.36
N MET A 119 15.13 20.19 0.47
CA MET A 119 14.55 18.88 0.85
C MET A 119 15.57 18.04 1.63
N VAL A 120 16.81 18.02 1.18
CA VAL A 120 17.90 17.31 1.88
C VAL A 120 18.11 17.87 3.28
N GLU A 121 18.15 19.20 3.43
CA GLU A 121 18.33 19.86 4.73
C GLU A 121 17.16 19.55 5.69
N LEU A 122 15.93 19.70 5.21
CA LEU A 122 14.72 19.37 5.97
C LEU A 122 14.69 17.90 6.37
N GLY A 123 14.98 17.00 5.44
CA GLY A 123 15.01 15.56 5.71
C GLY A 123 16.05 15.17 6.75
N GLN A 124 17.26 15.76 6.69
CA GLN A 124 18.30 15.59 7.71
C GLN A 124 17.86 16.08 9.08
N GLU A 125 17.15 17.22 9.13
CA GLU A 125 16.61 17.76 10.39
C GLU A 125 15.55 16.81 10.98
N LEU A 126 14.63 16.31 10.14
CA LEU A 126 13.59 15.37 10.56
C LEU A 126 14.18 14.03 11.02
N ALA A 127 15.19 13.50 10.34
CA ALA A 127 15.89 12.28 10.73
C ALA A 127 16.51 12.45 12.14
N ARG A 128 17.23 13.54 12.37
CA ARG A 128 17.79 13.86 13.70
C ARG A 128 16.73 14.01 14.77
N LYS A 129 15.64 14.73 14.47
CA LYS A 129 14.51 14.94 15.39
C LYS A 129 13.85 13.62 15.81
N HIS A 130 13.80 12.65 14.90
CA HIS A 130 13.19 11.33 15.13
C HIS A 130 14.19 10.27 15.62
N GLY A 131 15.48 10.61 15.81
CA GLY A 131 16.52 9.69 16.26
C GLY A 131 16.82 8.56 15.26
N LEU A 132 16.77 8.85 13.97
CA LEU A 132 17.01 7.88 12.90
C LEU A 132 18.48 7.95 12.46
N ASP A 133 19.38 7.38 13.26
CA ASP A 133 20.84 7.44 13.04
C ASP A 133 21.31 6.65 11.81
N ASN A 134 20.47 5.73 11.32
CA ASN A 134 20.73 4.91 10.13
C ASN A 134 20.17 5.52 8.83
N LEU A 135 19.62 6.73 8.85
CA LEU A 135 19.10 7.45 7.69
C LEU A 135 20.06 8.58 7.28
N GLU A 136 20.66 8.42 6.11
CA GLU A 136 21.60 9.37 5.51
C GLU A 136 20.99 10.06 4.29
N TYR A 137 21.01 11.38 4.26
CA TYR A 137 20.58 12.17 3.10
C TYR A 137 21.76 12.62 2.25
N ARG A 138 21.61 12.48 0.94
CA ARG A 138 22.59 12.91 -0.07
C ARG A 138 21.93 13.81 -1.10
N LEU A 139 22.56 14.93 -1.40
CA LEU A 139 22.18 15.76 -2.52
C LEU A 139 22.62 15.08 -3.83
N GLY A 140 21.68 14.82 -4.74
CA GLY A 140 21.98 14.16 -6.02
C GLY A 140 20.76 14.00 -6.91
N ASP A 141 21.01 13.68 -8.17
CA ASP A 141 19.98 13.40 -9.17
C ASP A 141 19.67 11.90 -9.18
N ILE A 142 18.39 11.53 -9.36
CA ILE A 142 17.96 10.13 -9.49
C ILE A 142 18.53 9.47 -10.76
N GLU A 143 18.88 10.25 -11.78
CA GLU A 143 19.52 9.77 -13.01
C GLU A 143 21.03 9.50 -12.84
N ALA A 144 21.65 9.97 -11.76
CA ALA A 144 23.04 9.72 -11.37
C ALA A 144 23.19 9.82 -9.84
N PRO A 145 22.55 8.95 -9.07
CA PRO A 145 22.55 9.03 -7.61
C PRO A 145 23.97 8.82 -7.05
N PRO A 146 24.36 9.59 -6.01
CA PRO A 146 25.69 9.48 -5.40
C PRO A 146 25.78 8.24 -4.50
N ILE A 147 25.52 7.08 -5.07
CA ILE A 147 25.53 5.76 -4.42
C ILE A 147 26.48 4.84 -5.18
N LYS A 148 27.27 4.08 -4.44
CA LYS A 148 28.22 3.15 -5.04
C LYS A 148 27.48 1.99 -5.74
N PRO A 149 27.87 1.61 -6.96
CA PRO A 149 27.27 0.49 -7.67
C PRO A 149 27.30 -0.82 -6.88
N GLY A 150 26.21 -1.62 -6.98
CA GLY A 150 26.11 -2.94 -6.40
C GLY A 150 26.08 -2.98 -4.86
N THR A 151 25.59 -1.93 -4.20
CA THR A 151 25.61 -1.87 -2.71
C THR A 151 24.23 -1.86 -2.07
N VAL A 152 23.15 -1.71 -2.85
CA VAL A 152 21.77 -1.53 -2.38
C VAL A 152 20.98 -2.82 -2.51
N ASP A 153 20.21 -3.19 -1.51
CA ASP A 153 19.32 -4.35 -1.53
C ASP A 153 17.93 -3.99 -2.07
N LEU A 154 17.45 -2.79 -1.74
CA LEU A 154 16.18 -2.25 -2.19
C LEU A 154 16.34 -0.81 -2.64
N ALA A 155 15.98 -0.52 -3.88
CA ALA A 155 15.84 0.86 -4.38
C ALA A 155 14.34 1.21 -4.48
N LEU A 156 13.99 2.44 -4.12
CA LEU A 156 12.65 2.99 -4.19
C LEU A 156 12.64 4.22 -5.08
N LEU A 157 11.63 4.32 -5.93
CA LEU A 157 11.24 5.52 -6.66
C LEU A 157 9.75 5.76 -6.31
N SER A 158 9.51 6.62 -5.33
CA SER A 158 8.15 6.91 -4.85
C SER A 158 7.75 8.32 -5.25
N GLN A 159 6.83 8.44 -6.22
CA GLN A 159 6.37 9.72 -6.77
C GLN A 159 7.53 10.60 -7.27
N ALA A 160 8.52 9.99 -7.91
CA ALA A 160 9.75 10.67 -8.33
C ALA A 160 10.06 10.52 -9.81
N LEU A 161 9.68 9.40 -10.43
CA LEU A 161 10.05 9.09 -11.80
C LEU A 161 9.45 10.06 -12.81
N HIS A 162 8.21 10.54 -12.57
CA HIS A 162 7.53 11.50 -13.43
C HIS A 162 8.18 12.90 -13.42
N HIS A 163 9.07 13.19 -12.48
CA HIS A 163 9.89 14.40 -12.48
C HIS A 163 11.24 14.23 -13.21
N ALA A 164 11.65 12.98 -13.52
CA ALA A 164 12.91 12.71 -14.20
C ALA A 164 12.98 13.39 -15.57
N GLN A 165 14.16 13.88 -15.94
CA GLN A 165 14.38 14.35 -17.30
C GLN A 165 14.32 13.19 -18.30
N LYS A 166 14.95 12.07 -17.93
CA LYS A 166 14.98 10.80 -18.69
C LYS A 166 14.63 9.64 -17.76
N PRO A 167 13.36 9.22 -17.65
CA PRO A 167 12.95 8.12 -16.78
C PRO A 167 13.74 6.83 -16.97
N SER A 168 14.04 6.46 -18.23
CA SER A 168 14.86 5.27 -18.52
C SER A 168 16.25 5.38 -17.86
N ARG A 169 16.86 6.57 -17.85
CA ARG A 169 18.17 6.77 -17.21
C ARG A 169 18.10 6.63 -15.68
N ALA A 170 17.00 7.08 -15.05
CA ALA A 170 16.79 6.88 -13.62
C ALA A 170 16.64 5.39 -13.28
N LEU A 171 15.94 4.63 -14.13
CA LEU A 171 15.79 3.18 -13.95
C LEU A 171 17.12 2.43 -14.16
N GLU A 172 17.94 2.82 -15.17
CA GLU A 172 19.29 2.29 -15.34
C GLU A 172 20.20 2.61 -14.14
N ALA A 173 20.12 3.84 -13.63
CA ALA A 173 20.91 4.26 -12.48
C ALA A 173 20.49 3.50 -11.20
N ALA A 174 19.20 3.24 -11.02
CA ALA A 174 18.70 2.38 -9.96
C ALA A 174 19.21 0.92 -10.11
N TRP A 175 19.27 0.40 -11.36
CA TRP A 175 19.87 -0.89 -11.64
C TRP A 175 21.35 -0.94 -11.25
N ASP A 176 22.12 0.08 -11.60
CA ASP A 176 23.55 0.11 -11.34
C ASP A 176 23.88 0.02 -9.84
N ILE A 177 23.10 0.68 -8.98
CA ILE A 177 23.33 0.69 -7.53
C ILE A 177 22.85 -0.59 -6.83
N LEU A 178 21.93 -1.35 -7.43
CA LEU A 178 21.41 -2.57 -6.86
C LEU A 178 22.43 -3.70 -6.89
N LYS A 179 22.49 -4.48 -5.81
CA LYS A 179 23.18 -5.78 -5.77
C LYS A 179 22.50 -6.77 -6.72
N SER A 180 23.20 -7.83 -7.10
CA SER A 180 22.57 -9.00 -7.70
C SER A 180 21.52 -9.56 -6.73
N GLY A 181 20.31 -9.81 -7.21
CA GLY A 181 19.15 -10.18 -6.41
C GLY A 181 18.48 -9.00 -5.65
N GLY A 182 18.97 -7.78 -5.84
CA GLY A 182 18.35 -6.58 -5.30
C GLY A 182 17.02 -6.25 -5.98
N CYS A 183 16.16 -5.50 -5.30
CA CYS A 183 14.81 -5.18 -5.76
C CYS A 183 14.69 -3.67 -6.03
N LEU A 184 13.99 -3.29 -7.11
CA LEU A 184 13.49 -1.96 -7.36
C LEU A 184 11.98 -1.92 -7.17
N VAL A 185 11.49 -0.97 -6.40
CA VAL A 185 10.05 -0.65 -6.27
C VAL A 185 9.81 0.72 -6.86
N VAL A 186 8.90 0.81 -7.82
CA VAL A 186 8.44 2.06 -8.42
C VAL A 186 6.97 2.26 -8.06
N LEU A 187 6.68 3.36 -7.38
CA LEU A 187 5.34 3.84 -7.08
C LEU A 187 5.18 5.19 -7.74
N ASP A 188 4.41 5.27 -8.82
CA ASP A 188 4.32 6.50 -9.62
C ASP A 188 2.91 6.70 -10.21
N LEU A 189 2.70 7.83 -10.89
CA LEU A 189 1.43 8.21 -11.47
C LEU A 189 1.05 7.30 -12.65
N LEU A 190 -0.20 6.84 -12.69
CA LEU A 190 -0.77 6.34 -13.94
C LEU A 190 -0.94 7.49 -14.93
N GLN A 191 -0.73 7.19 -16.21
CA GLN A 191 -0.89 8.18 -17.27
C GLN A 191 -2.27 8.84 -17.22
N HIS A 192 -2.28 10.16 -17.20
CA HIS A 192 -3.47 11.01 -17.17
C HIS A 192 -3.35 12.17 -18.15
N GLY A 193 -4.47 12.90 -18.37
CA GLY A 193 -4.52 14.05 -19.29
C GLY A 193 -4.58 15.40 -18.59
N GLN A 194 -4.19 15.51 -17.32
CA GLN A 194 -4.25 16.77 -16.57
C GLN A 194 -3.00 17.62 -16.85
N GLU A 195 -3.03 18.41 -17.95
CA GLU A 195 -1.89 19.25 -18.34
C GLU A 195 -1.51 20.31 -17.28
N GLU A 196 -2.44 20.70 -16.43
CA GLU A 196 -2.23 21.66 -15.34
C GLU A 196 -1.20 21.15 -14.31
N ALA A 197 -1.01 19.83 -14.18
CA ALA A 197 -0.04 19.24 -13.29
C ALA A 197 1.40 19.67 -13.62
N ARG A 198 1.69 19.96 -14.89
CA ARG A 198 3.00 20.48 -15.32
C ARG A 198 3.36 21.83 -14.69
N GLU A 199 2.36 22.68 -14.49
CA GLU A 199 2.55 24.01 -13.89
C GLU A 199 2.41 23.97 -12.36
N LEU A 200 1.45 23.19 -11.85
CA LEU A 200 1.13 23.14 -10.41
C LEU A 200 2.13 22.32 -9.61
N TYR A 201 2.62 21.20 -10.19
CA TYR A 201 3.48 20.24 -9.50
C TYR A 201 4.84 20.06 -10.16
N ALA A 202 5.13 20.78 -11.26
CA ALA A 202 6.34 20.65 -12.06
C ALA A 202 6.54 19.25 -12.68
N ASP A 203 5.44 18.54 -12.97
CA ASP A 203 5.47 17.23 -13.60
C ASP A 203 6.03 17.33 -15.01
N ARG A 204 7.09 16.59 -15.31
CA ARG A 204 7.64 16.47 -16.67
C ARG A 204 6.85 15.47 -17.50
N TRP A 205 6.42 14.40 -16.84
CA TRP A 205 5.63 13.31 -17.41
C TRP A 205 4.30 13.25 -16.70
N LEU A 206 3.21 13.14 -17.45
CA LEU A 206 1.85 13.00 -16.91
C LEU A 206 1.57 11.53 -16.58
N GLY A 207 2.47 10.91 -15.80
CA GLY A 207 2.42 9.51 -15.44
C GLY A 207 2.80 8.56 -16.57
N PHE A 208 2.73 7.26 -16.28
CA PHE A 208 3.16 6.19 -17.17
C PHE A 208 2.05 5.16 -17.37
N THR A 209 1.94 4.59 -18.58
CA THR A 209 1.16 3.36 -18.75
C THR A 209 1.95 2.18 -18.20
N PRO A 210 1.27 1.11 -17.72
CA PRO A 210 1.96 -0.11 -17.30
C PRO A 210 2.89 -0.68 -18.38
N ALA A 211 2.43 -0.68 -19.64
CA ALA A 211 3.23 -1.18 -20.76
C ALA A 211 4.48 -0.33 -21.03
N ALA A 212 4.38 0.99 -20.93
CA ALA A 212 5.53 1.87 -21.13
C ALA A 212 6.57 1.71 -20.00
N LEU A 213 6.12 1.63 -18.74
CA LEU A 213 7.01 1.38 -17.61
C LEU A 213 7.67 0.00 -17.71
N GLU A 214 6.91 -1.04 -18.10
CA GLU A 214 7.47 -2.38 -18.32
C GLU A 214 8.54 -2.41 -19.40
N SER A 215 8.31 -1.71 -20.52
CA SER A 215 9.33 -1.60 -21.59
C SER A 215 10.61 -0.97 -21.08
N MET A 216 10.50 0.18 -20.39
CA MET A 216 11.65 0.87 -19.81
C MET A 216 12.41 0.01 -18.79
N LEU A 217 11.70 -0.74 -17.94
CA LEU A 217 12.29 -1.66 -16.97
C LEU A 217 13.07 -2.79 -17.65
N LYS A 218 12.47 -3.41 -18.69
CA LYS A 218 13.14 -4.46 -19.49
C LYS A 218 14.38 -3.92 -20.19
N GLU A 219 14.31 -2.73 -20.78
CA GLU A 219 15.45 -2.07 -21.43
C GLU A 219 16.57 -1.77 -20.44
N ALA A 220 16.25 -1.42 -19.19
CA ALA A 220 17.20 -1.23 -18.11
C ALA A 220 17.81 -2.53 -17.55
N GLY A 221 17.32 -3.71 -17.99
CA GLY A 221 17.89 -5.01 -17.64
C GLY A 221 17.10 -5.80 -16.59
N TYR A 222 15.97 -5.31 -16.11
CA TYR A 222 15.16 -6.01 -15.11
C TYR A 222 14.42 -7.20 -15.72
N SER A 223 14.48 -8.37 -15.09
CA SER A 223 13.98 -9.64 -15.63
C SER A 223 12.51 -9.90 -15.34
N TYR A 224 11.98 -9.37 -14.26
CA TYR A 224 10.59 -9.58 -13.80
C TYR A 224 9.94 -8.27 -13.39
N ALA A 225 8.74 -8.01 -13.87
CA ALA A 225 7.95 -6.86 -13.46
C ALA A 225 6.54 -7.33 -13.06
N MET A 226 6.12 -6.99 -11.83
CA MET A 226 4.74 -7.16 -11.37
C MET A 226 4.06 -5.80 -11.37
N HIS A 227 2.91 -5.72 -12.05
CA HIS A 227 2.14 -4.48 -12.12
C HIS A 227 0.89 -4.59 -11.27
N THR A 228 0.65 -3.59 -10.44
CA THR A 228 -0.64 -3.41 -9.79
C THR A 228 -1.21 -2.07 -10.24
N ALA A 229 -1.86 -2.06 -11.41
CA ALA A 229 -2.64 -0.91 -11.81
C ALA A 229 -4.03 -1.02 -11.17
N LYS A 230 -4.45 -0.04 -10.41
CA LYS A 230 -5.86 0.10 -10.03
C LYS A 230 -6.62 0.64 -11.25
N GLU A 231 -7.11 -0.24 -12.11
CA GLU A 231 -8.14 0.10 -13.06
C GLU A 231 -9.46 0.31 -12.29
N ASN A 232 -10.14 1.42 -12.58
CA ASN A 232 -11.45 1.83 -12.08
C ASN A 232 -11.53 2.34 -10.63
N VAL A 233 -10.92 3.50 -10.37
CA VAL A 233 -11.55 4.44 -9.45
C VAL A 233 -12.34 5.43 -10.30
N LYS A 234 -13.61 5.11 -10.60
CA LYS A 234 -14.57 6.12 -11.02
C LYS A 234 -14.67 7.14 -9.88
N ALA A 235 -14.14 8.31 -10.14
CA ALA A 235 -14.42 9.57 -9.48
C ALA A 235 -14.32 9.59 -7.94
N CYS A 236 -13.12 9.57 -7.43
CA CYS A 236 -12.79 10.55 -6.41
C CYS A 236 -11.97 11.64 -7.12
N ALA A 237 -12.53 12.81 -7.26
CA ALA A 237 -11.94 13.92 -8.00
C ALA A 237 -10.64 14.48 -7.39
N ASP A 238 -10.11 13.86 -6.35
CA ASP A 238 -8.95 14.29 -5.58
C ASP A 238 -7.96 13.15 -5.22
N GLU A 239 -8.04 11.96 -5.85
CA GLU A 239 -7.10 10.87 -5.58
C GLU A 239 -6.28 10.53 -6.83
N GLU A 240 -4.97 10.75 -6.71
CA GLU A 240 -3.95 10.34 -7.67
C GLU A 240 -3.98 8.81 -7.85
N CYS A 241 -4.18 8.36 -9.09
CA CYS A 241 -4.03 6.95 -9.42
C CYS A 241 -2.54 6.61 -9.42
N SER A 242 -2.13 5.65 -8.62
CA SER A 242 -0.73 5.24 -8.51
C SER A 242 -0.48 3.91 -9.18
N LEU A 243 0.66 3.80 -9.85
CA LEU A 243 1.20 2.58 -10.42
C LEU A 243 2.30 2.04 -9.51
N VAL A 244 2.22 0.77 -9.13
CA VAL A 244 3.26 0.08 -8.36
C VAL A 244 3.90 -0.97 -9.25
N SER A 245 5.21 -0.97 -9.35
CA SER A 245 6.00 -1.99 -10.02
C SER A 245 7.16 -2.44 -9.14
N ASP A 246 7.21 -3.73 -8.86
CA ASP A 246 8.31 -4.39 -8.17
C ASP A 246 9.14 -5.18 -9.18
N VAL A 247 10.44 -4.98 -9.20
CA VAL A 247 11.32 -5.61 -10.19
C VAL A 247 12.60 -6.12 -9.53
N LEU A 248 13.01 -7.31 -9.89
CA LEU A 248 14.22 -7.96 -9.41
C LEU A 248 15.37 -7.78 -10.42
N LYS A 249 16.56 -7.55 -9.89
CA LYS A 249 17.83 -7.61 -10.61
C LYS A 249 18.38 -9.03 -10.49
N GLU A 250 18.51 -9.75 -11.61
CA GLU A 250 19.20 -11.05 -11.69
C GLU A 250 20.72 -10.91 -11.55
#